data_a1fbf60c5b05b878579e0209dd4b5973
#
_entry.id   a1fbf60c5b05b878579e0209dd4b5973
#
_cell.length_a   1.000
_cell.length_b   1.000
_cell.length_c   1.000
_cell.angle_alpha   90.00
_cell.angle_beta   90.00
_cell.angle_gamma   90.00
#
_symmetry.space_group_name_H-M   'P 1'
#
loop_
_entity.id
_entity.type
_entity.pdbx_description
1 polymer ?
#
loop_
_entity_poly.entity_id
_entity_poly.type
_entity_poly.pdbx_seq_one_letter_code
_entity_poly.pdbx_strand_id
1 'polypeptide(L)'
;MPANPRVLIVTPEVTYLPTGMGNNSNGLNARAGGLADVSAALINALYCQGVDVHVALPHYRALFNGHLPPLVRREFGAIRNSVPEDRIHLAQDRAFFYLNHIYSGHAFENKKNSLAFQREVINNIVPKVQPDLIHCNDWMTGLIPAMARQLDIPCLFTIHNIHTVKCLLSDIEDSGIDSASFWQHLFFEYFPAGYENARNAVPVDFLTSGVFAAHFVNTVSPTFLKEITEGRHGFVKDAFQRELTNKWHAGCAVGILNAPDPSYHPSTDEALTCKYSAASHVFGKKANKKSLQKTLGLIKDTQAPLFFWPHRLDPVQEGCRLLSEILYDVVSRYWDQNLEMVFVADGAFQKIFNEIVRFHNLSHRVAVCAFSERLARLAYGAADFVLMPSNFEPCGLPQMIGPIYGALPVAHDTGGIHDTVSHLDVEQSTGNGFLFETFDEGGLSWAIDQAMRFYMSSLHQRKRQINRIMKQSALTFNQRITAARYIDLYEKMLQRPLIQPEITEVRAVRKKHTKKKSNLQTIPALMAHRNQITDQGLSDRQVSGA
;
A
#
# COMPACT_ATOMS: atom_id res chain seq x y z
N MET A 1 -28.08 -8.32 -20.95
CA MET A 1 -27.37 -8.92 -19.78
C MET A 1 -27.42 -7.91 -18.68
N PRO A 2 -27.55 -8.27 -17.40
CA PRO A 2 -27.38 -7.30 -16.33
C PRO A 2 -25.96 -6.71 -16.43
N ALA A 3 -25.84 -5.40 -16.21
CA ALA A 3 -24.54 -4.74 -16.22
C ALA A 3 -23.66 -5.29 -15.08
N ASN A 4 -22.33 -5.30 -15.25
CA ASN A 4 -21.41 -5.64 -14.18
C ASN A 4 -21.62 -4.67 -13.01
N PRO A 5 -21.47 -5.14 -11.76
CA PRO A 5 -21.53 -4.26 -10.59
C PRO A 5 -20.49 -3.16 -10.68
N ARG A 6 -20.91 -1.95 -10.34
CA ARG A 6 -20.06 -0.75 -10.37
C ARG A 6 -19.46 -0.46 -9.01
N VAL A 7 -18.14 -0.36 -8.94
CA VAL A 7 -17.38 -0.05 -7.73
C VAL A 7 -16.89 1.39 -7.79
N LEU A 8 -17.25 2.21 -6.80
CA LEU A 8 -16.71 3.57 -6.63
C LEU A 8 -15.61 3.56 -5.57
N ILE A 9 -14.37 3.76 -5.99
CA ILE A 9 -13.23 3.96 -5.07
C ILE A 9 -13.13 5.44 -4.74
N VAL A 10 -13.22 5.76 -3.46
CA VAL A 10 -13.09 7.12 -2.92
C VAL A 10 -11.75 7.23 -2.22
N THR A 11 -10.85 8.05 -2.76
CA THR A 11 -9.50 8.23 -2.22
C THR A 11 -9.05 9.69 -2.29
N PRO A 12 -8.34 10.20 -1.27
CA PRO A 12 -7.81 11.57 -1.31
C PRO A 12 -6.57 11.73 -2.18
N GLU A 13 -5.91 10.63 -2.55
CA GLU A 13 -4.61 10.63 -3.21
C GLU A 13 -4.54 9.61 -4.35
N VAL A 14 -3.78 9.98 -5.40
CA VAL A 14 -3.43 9.06 -6.49
C VAL A 14 -2.17 9.55 -7.20
N THR A 15 -1.31 8.64 -7.66
CA THR A 15 -0.13 8.99 -8.47
C THR A 15 -0.40 8.99 -9.96
N TYR A 16 -1.28 8.13 -10.41
CA TYR A 16 -1.75 8.05 -11.81
C TYR A 16 -3.08 7.29 -11.87
N LEU A 17 -3.74 7.33 -13.02
CA LEU A 17 -4.90 6.49 -13.32
C LEU A 17 -4.71 5.78 -14.66
N PRO A 18 -5.33 4.61 -14.88
CA PRO A 18 -5.17 3.84 -16.12
C PRO A 18 -5.58 4.63 -17.36
N THR A 19 -4.81 4.49 -18.43
CA THR A 19 -5.21 4.97 -19.75
C THR A 19 -6.54 4.30 -20.16
N GLY A 20 -7.52 5.10 -20.55
CA GLY A 20 -8.86 4.61 -20.90
C GLY A 20 -9.93 4.82 -19.83
N MET A 21 -9.58 5.18 -18.59
CA MET A 21 -10.55 5.65 -17.61
C MET A 21 -11.04 7.08 -17.85
N GLY A 22 -10.25 7.88 -18.56
CA GLY A 22 -10.54 9.27 -18.90
C GLY A 22 -9.35 9.90 -19.64
N ASN A 23 -9.57 11.02 -20.34
CA ASN A 23 -8.54 11.64 -21.17
C ASN A 23 -7.38 12.27 -20.40
N ASN A 24 -7.55 12.54 -19.12
CA ASN A 24 -6.54 13.17 -18.25
C ASN A 24 -5.94 12.20 -17.22
N SER A 25 -6.13 10.89 -17.36
CA SER A 25 -5.64 9.89 -16.40
C SER A 25 -4.17 10.08 -16.04
N ASN A 26 -3.32 10.40 -17.02
CA ASN A 26 -1.89 10.62 -16.84
C ASN A 26 -1.50 11.99 -16.22
N GLY A 27 -2.44 12.94 -16.16
CA GLY A 27 -2.22 14.30 -15.59
C GLY A 27 -2.66 14.44 -14.14
N LEU A 28 -3.33 13.44 -13.58
CA LEU A 28 -3.84 13.46 -12.21
C LEU A 28 -2.83 12.84 -11.26
N ASN A 29 -1.94 13.68 -10.73
CA ASN A 29 -0.97 13.28 -9.72
C ASN A 29 -1.17 14.14 -8.47
N ALA A 30 -1.60 13.51 -7.38
CA ALA A 30 -1.71 14.10 -6.05
C ALA A 30 -1.17 13.08 -5.04
N ARG A 31 0.06 13.29 -4.61
CA ARG A 31 0.80 12.37 -3.74
C ARG A 31 1.24 13.07 -2.46
N ALA A 32 0.90 12.49 -1.33
CA ALA A 32 1.44 12.87 -0.02
C ALA A 32 2.15 11.69 0.65
N GLY A 33 1.74 10.46 0.34
CA GLY A 33 2.31 9.26 0.95
C GLY A 33 2.13 8.00 0.11
N GLY A 34 2.30 6.85 0.74
CA GLY A 34 2.14 5.54 0.11
C GLY A 34 0.71 5.23 -0.35
N LEU A 35 -0.30 5.90 0.22
CA LEU A 35 -1.71 5.74 -0.16
C LEU A 35 -1.92 6.08 -1.64
N ALA A 36 -1.24 7.10 -2.17
CA ALA A 36 -1.35 7.49 -3.57
C ALA A 36 -0.89 6.38 -4.53
N ASP A 37 0.25 5.76 -4.22
CA ASP A 37 0.81 4.66 -5.03
C ASP A 37 -0.09 3.41 -4.95
N VAL A 38 -0.55 3.08 -3.75
CA VAL A 38 -1.43 1.92 -3.50
C VAL A 38 -2.77 2.10 -4.20
N SER A 39 -3.40 3.27 -4.07
CA SER A 39 -4.69 3.57 -4.73
C SER A 39 -4.57 3.47 -6.24
N ALA A 40 -3.54 4.10 -6.83
CA ALA A 40 -3.29 4.05 -8.27
C ALA A 40 -3.09 2.61 -8.77
N ALA A 41 -2.24 1.84 -8.09
CA ALA A 41 -1.91 0.49 -8.47
C ALA A 41 -3.12 -0.47 -8.34
N LEU A 42 -3.92 -0.34 -7.27
CA LEU A 42 -5.14 -1.13 -7.09
C LEU A 42 -6.19 -0.80 -8.17
N ILE A 43 -6.46 0.48 -8.40
CA ILE A 43 -7.40 0.94 -9.43
C ILE A 43 -6.99 0.40 -10.80
N ASN A 44 -5.70 0.53 -11.15
CA ASN A 44 -5.17 -0.01 -12.40
C ASN A 44 -5.34 -1.52 -12.51
N ALA A 45 -5.04 -2.26 -11.46
CA ALA A 45 -5.16 -3.71 -11.46
C ALA A 45 -6.60 -4.20 -11.58
N LEU A 46 -7.57 -3.54 -10.91
CA LEU A 46 -9.00 -3.82 -11.03
C LEU A 46 -9.51 -3.51 -12.44
N TYR A 47 -9.14 -2.33 -12.97
CA TYR A 47 -9.50 -1.92 -14.32
C TYR A 47 -8.99 -2.89 -15.38
N CYS A 48 -7.71 -3.30 -15.29
CA CYS A 48 -7.11 -4.27 -16.20
C CYS A 48 -7.73 -5.67 -16.10
N GLN A 49 -8.35 -6.02 -14.97
CA GLN A 49 -9.09 -7.28 -14.80
C GLN A 49 -10.55 -7.18 -15.24
N GLY A 50 -11.00 -6.04 -15.76
CA GLY A 50 -12.34 -5.86 -16.33
C GLY A 50 -13.42 -5.48 -15.31
N VAL A 51 -13.05 -5.07 -14.09
CA VAL A 51 -13.99 -4.53 -13.10
C VAL A 51 -14.51 -3.17 -13.58
N ASP A 52 -15.82 -2.92 -13.42
CA ASP A 52 -16.40 -1.59 -13.66
C ASP A 52 -16.08 -0.65 -12.49
N VAL A 53 -14.82 -0.18 -12.47
CA VAL A 53 -14.28 0.66 -11.41
C VAL A 53 -14.35 2.14 -11.78
N HIS A 54 -14.90 2.95 -10.88
CA HIS A 54 -14.94 4.40 -10.90
C HIS A 54 -14.13 4.99 -9.74
N VAL A 55 -13.62 6.19 -9.90
CA VAL A 55 -12.76 6.86 -8.90
C VAL A 55 -13.28 8.24 -8.57
N ALA A 56 -13.41 8.53 -7.27
CA ALA A 56 -13.67 9.87 -6.76
C ALA A 56 -12.41 10.45 -6.12
N LEU A 57 -12.02 11.66 -6.53
CA LEU A 57 -10.84 12.40 -6.07
C LEU A 57 -11.19 13.86 -5.79
N PRO A 58 -10.55 14.55 -4.82
CA PRO A 58 -10.63 15.99 -4.74
C PRO A 58 -9.99 16.64 -5.97
N HIS A 59 -10.60 17.73 -6.46
CA HIS A 59 -10.07 18.46 -7.61
C HIS A 59 -8.92 19.39 -7.21
N TYR A 60 -7.75 18.86 -6.99
CA TYR A 60 -6.52 19.59 -6.67
C TYR A 60 -5.96 20.32 -7.89
N ARG A 61 -6.60 21.43 -8.30
CA ARG A 61 -6.23 22.15 -9.52
C ARG A 61 -4.78 22.60 -9.55
N ALA A 62 -4.27 23.11 -8.44
CA ALA A 62 -2.89 23.59 -8.36
C ALA A 62 -1.89 22.43 -8.48
N LEU A 63 -2.12 21.31 -7.78
CA LEU A 63 -1.26 20.12 -7.84
C LEU A 63 -1.28 19.48 -9.24
N PHE A 64 -2.46 19.26 -9.81
CA PHE A 64 -2.59 18.62 -11.13
C PHE A 64 -1.99 19.44 -12.27
N ASN A 65 -1.96 20.77 -12.14
CA ASN A 65 -1.43 21.66 -13.16
C ASN A 65 0.01 22.13 -12.88
N GLY A 66 0.58 21.82 -11.72
CA GLY A 66 1.86 22.36 -11.27
C GLY A 66 3.05 22.03 -12.17
N HIS A 67 2.98 20.92 -12.90
CA HIS A 67 4.08 20.44 -13.76
C HIS A 67 3.93 20.81 -15.24
N LEU A 68 2.84 21.50 -15.63
CA LEU A 68 2.58 21.85 -17.03
C LEU A 68 3.07 23.28 -17.36
N PRO A 69 3.75 23.51 -18.52
CA PRO A 69 4.03 24.84 -19.00
C PRO A 69 2.75 25.69 -19.14
N PRO A 70 2.79 27.02 -18.93
CA PRO A 70 1.59 27.86 -18.89
C PRO A 70 0.70 27.78 -20.14
N LEU A 71 1.29 27.67 -21.35
CA LEU A 71 0.56 27.51 -22.62
C LEU A 71 -0.15 26.15 -22.70
N VAL A 72 0.56 25.06 -22.40
CA VAL A 72 0.00 23.69 -22.36
C VAL A 72 -1.09 23.58 -21.31
N ARG A 73 -0.93 24.25 -20.17
CA ARG A 73 -1.93 24.30 -19.07
C ARG A 73 -3.25 24.93 -19.54
N ARG A 74 -3.19 25.96 -20.36
CA ARG A 74 -4.37 26.64 -20.91
C ARG A 74 -5.11 25.76 -21.92
N GLU A 75 -4.39 25.14 -22.86
CA GLU A 75 -4.94 24.21 -23.85
C GLU A 75 -5.50 22.94 -23.21
N PHE A 76 -4.79 22.38 -22.24
CA PHE A 76 -5.25 21.22 -21.47
C PHE A 76 -6.54 21.53 -20.70
N GLY A 77 -6.67 22.74 -20.13
CA GLY A 77 -7.89 23.18 -19.46
C GLY A 77 -9.09 23.27 -20.41
N ALA A 78 -8.88 23.72 -21.64
CA ALA A 78 -9.92 23.81 -22.68
C ALA A 78 -10.36 22.41 -23.15
N ILE A 79 -9.42 21.50 -23.42
CA ILE A 79 -9.70 20.12 -23.82
C ILE A 79 -10.41 19.36 -22.68
N ARG A 80 -9.97 19.54 -21.45
CA ARG A 80 -10.53 18.89 -20.25
C ARG A 80 -12.00 19.24 -20.03
N ASN A 81 -12.41 20.47 -20.32
CA ASN A 81 -13.80 20.90 -20.18
C ASN A 81 -14.72 20.40 -21.31
N SER A 82 -14.14 19.90 -22.41
CA SER A 82 -14.88 19.48 -23.60
C SER A 82 -15.11 17.98 -23.71
N VAL A 83 -14.39 17.16 -22.93
CA VAL A 83 -14.47 15.69 -23.01
C VAL A 83 -14.89 15.11 -21.67
N PRO A 84 -16.03 14.42 -21.58
CA PRO A 84 -16.48 13.76 -20.36
C PRO A 84 -15.49 12.67 -19.92
N GLU A 85 -15.10 12.68 -18.65
CA GLU A 85 -14.35 11.60 -18.05
C GLU A 85 -15.33 10.57 -17.47
N ASP A 86 -15.49 9.44 -18.14
CA ASP A 86 -16.56 8.50 -17.80
C ASP A 86 -16.38 7.82 -16.44
N ARG A 87 -15.13 7.57 -16.01
CA ARG A 87 -14.81 6.80 -14.80
C ARG A 87 -14.02 7.56 -13.74
N ILE A 88 -13.66 8.81 -14.01
CA ILE A 88 -12.94 9.70 -13.09
C ILE A 88 -13.86 10.83 -12.67
N HIS A 89 -14.09 10.97 -11.37
CA HIS A 89 -15.00 11.94 -10.80
C HIS A 89 -14.25 12.86 -9.85
N LEU A 90 -14.10 14.13 -10.23
CA LEU A 90 -13.40 15.13 -9.44
C LEU A 90 -14.38 15.92 -8.59
N ALA A 91 -14.25 15.85 -7.29
CA ALA A 91 -15.01 16.66 -6.33
C ALA A 91 -14.67 18.13 -6.49
N GLN A 92 -15.70 18.96 -6.80
CA GLN A 92 -15.54 20.35 -7.18
C GLN A 92 -15.79 21.27 -5.97
N ASP A 93 -14.73 21.62 -5.25
CA ASP A 93 -14.83 22.60 -4.15
C ASP A 93 -13.61 23.52 -4.11
N ARG A 94 -13.83 24.79 -3.69
CA ARG A 94 -12.75 25.78 -3.53
C ARG A 94 -11.71 25.35 -2.50
N ALA A 95 -12.08 24.50 -1.54
CA ALA A 95 -11.19 23.94 -0.55
C ALA A 95 -9.97 23.23 -1.18
N PHE A 96 -10.12 22.66 -2.39
CA PHE A 96 -9.05 21.91 -3.06
C PHE A 96 -8.28 22.70 -4.11
N PHE A 97 -8.87 23.75 -4.69
CA PHE A 97 -8.38 24.38 -5.93
C PHE A 97 -6.98 24.96 -5.80
N TYR A 98 -6.62 25.46 -4.63
CA TYR A 98 -5.39 26.19 -4.39
C TYR A 98 -4.42 25.49 -3.44
N LEU A 99 -4.71 24.23 -3.08
CA LEU A 99 -3.83 23.46 -2.21
C LEU A 99 -2.52 23.14 -2.94
N ASN A 100 -1.41 23.41 -2.26
CA ASN A 100 -0.07 23.00 -2.68
C ASN A 100 0.35 21.65 -2.06
N HIS A 101 -0.39 21.22 -1.04
CA HIS A 101 -0.19 19.95 -0.32
C HIS A 101 -1.56 19.34 -0.03
N ILE A 102 -1.66 18.01 -0.03
CA ILE A 102 -2.91 17.29 0.26
C ILE A 102 -3.28 17.44 1.74
N TYR A 103 -2.30 17.28 2.61
CA TYR A 103 -2.45 17.43 4.06
C TYR A 103 -1.76 18.70 4.53
N SER A 104 -2.48 19.49 5.31
CA SER A 104 -1.96 20.68 5.98
C SER A 104 -1.35 20.30 7.34
N GLY A 105 -0.40 21.09 7.81
CA GLY A 105 0.06 21.02 9.21
C GLY A 105 -1.02 21.43 10.25
N HIS A 106 -2.15 21.95 9.79
CA HIS A 106 -3.25 22.44 10.63
C HIS A 106 -4.46 21.51 10.57
N ALA A 107 -4.83 20.92 11.72
CA ALA A 107 -5.95 19.99 11.83
C ALA A 107 -7.29 20.56 11.32
N PHE A 108 -7.51 21.88 11.52
CA PHE A 108 -8.72 22.56 11.06
C PHE A 108 -8.86 22.55 9.52
N GLU A 109 -7.78 22.78 8.79
CA GLU A 109 -7.79 22.76 7.31
C GLU A 109 -8.03 21.33 6.80
N ASN A 110 -7.38 20.35 7.40
CA ASN A 110 -7.57 18.95 7.07
C ASN A 110 -9.03 18.50 7.30
N LYS A 111 -9.64 18.92 8.43
CA LYS A 111 -11.06 18.70 8.71
C LYS A 111 -11.95 19.31 7.63
N LYS A 112 -11.75 20.59 7.30
CA LYS A 112 -12.52 21.30 6.28
C LYS A 112 -12.42 20.64 4.90
N ASN A 113 -11.21 20.25 4.50
CA ASN A 113 -10.97 19.57 3.22
C ASN A 113 -11.67 18.21 3.17
N SER A 114 -11.58 17.45 4.25
CA SER A 114 -12.26 16.14 4.36
C SER A 114 -13.78 16.29 4.26
N LEU A 115 -14.39 17.23 5.00
CA LEU A 115 -15.84 17.45 4.96
C LEU A 115 -16.31 17.89 3.56
N ALA A 116 -15.60 18.82 2.91
CA ALA A 116 -15.92 19.24 1.55
C ALA A 116 -15.83 18.06 0.56
N PHE A 117 -14.82 17.19 0.71
CA PHE A 117 -14.66 16.02 -0.16
C PHE A 117 -15.83 15.05 0.01
N GLN A 118 -16.15 14.67 1.24
CA GLN A 118 -17.20 13.72 1.55
C GLN A 118 -18.59 14.23 1.11
N ARG A 119 -18.85 15.54 1.30
CA ARG A 119 -20.07 16.17 0.80
C ARG A 119 -20.20 16.05 -0.72
N GLU A 120 -19.15 16.40 -1.45
CA GLU A 120 -19.16 16.33 -2.92
C GLU A 120 -19.32 14.89 -3.42
N VAL A 121 -18.71 13.92 -2.73
CA VAL A 121 -18.87 12.50 -3.08
C VAL A 121 -20.33 12.07 -2.96
N ILE A 122 -20.95 12.32 -1.81
CA ILE A 122 -22.34 11.85 -1.56
C ILE A 122 -23.36 12.61 -2.39
N ASN A 123 -23.26 13.96 -2.44
CA ASN A 123 -24.29 14.77 -3.07
C ASN A 123 -24.19 14.85 -4.59
N ASN A 124 -22.98 14.72 -5.17
CA ASN A 124 -22.76 14.95 -6.58
C ASN A 124 -22.20 13.73 -7.33
N ILE A 125 -21.28 12.97 -6.73
CA ILE A 125 -20.61 11.87 -7.42
C ILE A 125 -21.44 10.58 -7.34
N VAL A 126 -21.91 10.20 -6.16
CA VAL A 126 -22.72 8.98 -5.96
C VAL A 126 -23.99 8.99 -6.81
N PRO A 127 -24.81 10.07 -6.87
CA PRO A 127 -25.98 10.12 -7.75
C PRO A 127 -25.66 10.00 -9.24
N LYS A 128 -24.50 10.51 -9.67
CA LYS A 128 -24.03 10.42 -11.06
C LYS A 128 -23.53 9.03 -11.41
N VAL A 129 -22.76 8.40 -10.51
CA VAL A 129 -22.13 7.10 -10.73
C VAL A 129 -23.12 5.96 -10.51
N GLN A 130 -24.00 6.10 -9.52
CA GLN A 130 -24.91 5.02 -9.07
C GLN A 130 -24.15 3.72 -8.78
N PRO A 131 -23.19 3.74 -7.83
CA PRO A 131 -22.36 2.58 -7.57
C PRO A 131 -23.14 1.50 -6.81
N ASP A 132 -22.83 0.23 -7.09
CA ASP A 132 -23.32 -0.93 -6.33
C ASP A 132 -22.53 -1.11 -5.03
N LEU A 133 -21.29 -0.58 -4.95
CA LEU A 133 -20.41 -0.61 -3.79
C LEU A 133 -19.52 0.62 -3.75
N ILE A 134 -19.33 1.19 -2.55
CA ILE A 134 -18.37 2.26 -2.30
C ILE A 134 -17.20 1.70 -1.50
N HIS A 135 -15.97 1.94 -1.98
CA HIS A 135 -14.73 1.63 -1.29
C HIS A 135 -14.06 2.92 -0.80
N CYS A 136 -14.10 3.15 0.50
CA CYS A 136 -13.59 4.33 1.19
C CYS A 136 -12.16 4.08 1.70
N ASN A 137 -11.27 5.08 1.61
CA ASN A 137 -9.88 4.97 2.01
C ASN A 137 -9.54 6.01 3.09
N ASP A 138 -9.18 5.54 4.27
CA ASP A 138 -8.74 6.30 5.44
C ASP A 138 -9.73 7.37 5.96
N TRP A 139 -9.32 8.06 7.00
CA TRP A 139 -10.10 9.04 7.77
C TRP A 139 -10.74 10.15 6.93
N MET A 140 -10.11 10.57 5.81
CA MET A 140 -10.68 11.60 4.93
C MET A 140 -12.00 11.20 4.27
N THR A 141 -12.36 9.92 4.33
CA THR A 141 -13.59 9.35 3.76
C THR A 141 -14.47 8.70 4.85
N GLY A 142 -14.12 8.92 6.13
CA GLY A 142 -14.66 8.15 7.25
C GLY A 142 -16.14 8.37 7.58
N LEU A 143 -16.77 9.47 7.12
CA LEU A 143 -18.21 9.70 7.29
C LEU A 143 -19.04 9.12 6.13
N ILE A 144 -18.43 8.85 4.98
CA ILE A 144 -19.13 8.31 3.80
C ILE A 144 -19.89 7.02 4.13
N PRO A 145 -19.32 6.02 4.85
CA PRO A 145 -20.06 4.81 5.19
C PRO A 145 -21.35 5.07 5.95
N ALA A 146 -21.36 6.06 6.87
CA ALA A 146 -22.57 6.44 7.62
C ALA A 146 -23.63 7.08 6.71
N MET A 147 -23.22 7.99 5.83
CA MET A 147 -24.10 8.65 4.85
C MET A 147 -24.65 7.65 3.82
N ALA A 148 -23.84 6.71 3.36
CA ALA A 148 -24.21 5.71 2.35
C ALA A 148 -25.23 4.69 2.86
N ARG A 149 -25.36 4.51 4.18
CA ARG A 149 -26.43 3.69 4.76
C ARG A 149 -27.84 4.20 4.44
N GLN A 150 -27.98 5.53 4.30
CA GLN A 150 -29.26 6.13 3.89
C GLN A 150 -29.60 5.84 2.42
N LEU A 151 -28.62 5.43 1.64
CA LEU A 151 -28.75 5.12 0.22
C LEU A 151 -28.78 3.61 -0.06
N ASP A 152 -28.76 2.78 1.00
CA ASP A 152 -28.65 1.31 0.92
C ASP A 152 -27.46 0.82 0.08
N ILE A 153 -26.36 1.60 0.04
CA ILE A 153 -25.15 1.23 -0.70
C ILE A 153 -24.13 0.61 0.27
N PRO A 154 -23.70 -0.65 0.05
CA PRO A 154 -22.68 -1.27 0.88
C PRO A 154 -21.33 -0.56 0.75
N CYS A 155 -20.65 -0.36 1.90
CA CYS A 155 -19.35 0.28 1.97
C CYS A 155 -18.28 -0.66 2.51
N LEU A 156 -17.15 -0.73 1.80
CA LEU A 156 -15.87 -1.18 2.33
C LEU A 156 -15.08 0.02 2.83
N PHE A 157 -14.47 -0.10 4.00
CA PHE A 157 -13.61 0.94 4.56
C PHE A 157 -12.20 0.38 4.80
N THR A 158 -11.21 0.91 4.07
CA THR A 158 -9.80 0.52 4.20
C THR A 158 -9.05 1.44 5.15
N ILE A 159 -8.38 0.83 6.12
CA ILE A 159 -7.51 1.49 7.10
C ILE A 159 -6.07 1.32 6.63
N HIS A 160 -5.48 2.40 6.11
CA HIS A 160 -4.06 2.43 5.72
C HIS A 160 -3.17 2.88 6.89
N ASN A 161 -3.71 3.73 7.77
CA ASN A 161 -3.05 4.20 8.98
C ASN A 161 -4.11 4.53 10.03
N ILE A 162 -3.67 4.74 11.29
CA ILE A 162 -4.53 5.04 12.43
C ILE A 162 -4.70 6.55 12.70
N HIS A 163 -4.24 7.40 11.79
CA HIS A 163 -4.46 8.85 11.90
C HIS A 163 -5.96 9.19 11.76
N THR A 164 -6.43 10.13 12.58
CA THR A 164 -7.82 10.58 12.55
C THR A 164 -7.97 12.05 12.92
N VAL A 165 -9.11 12.63 12.58
CA VAL A 165 -9.57 13.94 13.04
C VAL A 165 -10.93 13.80 13.72
N LYS A 166 -11.27 14.77 14.58
CA LYS A 166 -12.56 14.85 15.26
C LYS A 166 -13.25 16.16 14.92
N CYS A 167 -14.58 16.14 14.90
CA CYS A 167 -15.41 17.33 14.77
C CYS A 167 -16.75 17.17 15.50
N LEU A 168 -17.44 18.28 15.74
CA LEU A 168 -18.82 18.28 16.21
C LEU A 168 -19.79 18.10 15.03
N LEU A 169 -21.01 17.67 15.29
CA LEU A 169 -22.04 17.62 14.24
C LEU A 169 -22.35 19.00 13.67
N SER A 170 -22.26 20.07 14.50
CA SER A 170 -22.36 21.46 14.01
C SER A 170 -21.30 21.79 12.95
N ASP A 171 -20.06 21.33 13.09
CA ASP A 171 -19.02 21.53 12.05
C ASP A 171 -19.39 20.83 10.73
N ILE A 172 -20.05 19.65 10.84
CA ILE A 172 -20.51 18.87 9.68
C ILE A 172 -21.63 19.64 8.96
N GLU A 173 -22.59 20.16 9.73
CA GLU A 173 -23.71 20.98 9.21
C GLU A 173 -23.23 22.29 8.57
N ASP A 174 -22.30 23.00 9.22
CA ASP A 174 -21.69 24.23 8.69
C ASP A 174 -20.95 23.99 7.38
N SER A 175 -20.55 22.73 7.14
CA SER A 175 -19.95 22.30 5.87
C SER A 175 -20.99 21.93 4.81
N GLY A 176 -22.30 22.06 5.09
CA GLY A 176 -23.39 21.76 4.15
C GLY A 176 -23.74 20.28 4.04
N ILE A 177 -23.53 19.52 5.12
CA ILE A 177 -23.92 18.10 5.23
C ILE A 177 -25.03 18.01 6.28
N ASP A 178 -26.18 17.46 5.90
CA ASP A 178 -27.29 17.20 6.85
C ASP A 178 -26.97 16.05 7.78
N SER A 179 -26.30 16.34 8.90
CA SER A 179 -25.89 15.34 9.87
C SER A 179 -27.08 14.72 10.62
N ALA A 180 -28.24 15.39 10.69
CA ALA A 180 -29.43 14.90 11.36
C ALA A 180 -29.96 13.61 10.74
N SER A 181 -29.74 13.42 9.44
CA SER A 181 -30.21 12.24 8.71
C SER A 181 -29.42 10.95 9.04
N PHE A 182 -28.14 11.03 9.46
CA PHE A 182 -27.27 9.87 9.63
C PHE A 182 -26.45 9.82 10.93
N TRP A 183 -26.63 10.78 11.86
CA TRP A 183 -25.84 10.87 13.08
C TRP A 183 -25.82 9.58 13.92
N GLN A 184 -26.90 8.81 13.91
CA GLN A 184 -27.01 7.54 14.63
C GLN A 184 -26.05 6.46 14.09
N HIS A 185 -25.51 6.65 12.90
CA HIS A 185 -24.52 5.77 12.28
C HIS A 185 -23.07 6.26 12.48
N LEU A 186 -22.88 7.35 13.25
CA LEU A 186 -21.56 7.86 13.60
C LEU A 186 -21.10 7.30 14.94
N PHE A 187 -19.79 7.23 15.12
CA PHE A 187 -19.20 6.84 16.39
C PHE A 187 -18.97 8.05 17.29
N PHE A 188 -19.53 8.00 18.48
CA PHE A 188 -19.33 8.99 19.55
C PHE A 188 -18.56 8.36 20.71
N GLU A 189 -17.63 9.11 21.32
CA GLU A 189 -16.90 8.64 22.51
C GLU A 189 -17.85 8.35 23.69
N TYR A 190 -18.91 9.14 23.82
CA TYR A 190 -19.97 8.97 24.79
C TYR A 190 -21.30 8.94 24.03
N PHE A 191 -22.15 8.00 24.36
CA PHE A 191 -23.47 7.92 23.70
C PHE A 191 -24.29 9.16 24.04
N PRO A 192 -24.64 10.02 23.07
CA PRO A 192 -25.36 11.24 23.32
C PRO A 192 -26.83 10.95 23.68
N ALA A 193 -27.41 11.76 24.59
CA ALA A 193 -28.81 11.62 24.98
C ALA A 193 -29.80 11.93 23.84
N GLY A 194 -29.34 12.61 22.78
CA GLY A 194 -30.14 12.94 21.60
C GLY A 194 -29.33 13.79 20.63
N TYR A 195 -29.93 14.11 19.49
CA TYR A 195 -29.27 14.85 18.42
C TYR A 195 -28.74 16.23 18.89
N GLU A 196 -29.58 17.01 19.57
CA GLU A 196 -29.19 18.35 20.04
C GLU A 196 -28.03 18.32 21.04
N ASN A 197 -27.96 17.28 21.86
CA ASN A 197 -26.83 17.07 22.77
C ASN A 197 -25.57 16.68 22.00
N ALA A 198 -25.68 15.78 21.02
CA ALA A 198 -24.58 15.38 20.17
C ALA A 198 -24.03 16.56 19.35
N ARG A 199 -24.94 17.41 18.85
CA ARG A 199 -24.62 18.46 17.87
C ARG A 199 -23.50 19.39 18.31
N ASN A 200 -23.49 19.81 19.57
CA ASN A 200 -22.56 20.82 20.08
C ASN A 200 -21.65 20.34 21.23
N ALA A 201 -21.79 19.10 21.70
CA ALA A 201 -21.12 18.66 22.91
C ALA A 201 -20.24 17.41 22.75
N VAL A 202 -20.58 16.51 21.81
CA VAL A 202 -19.88 15.23 21.69
C VAL A 202 -19.23 15.12 20.31
N PRO A 203 -17.87 15.10 20.24
CA PRO A 203 -17.19 15.02 18.97
C PRO A 203 -17.29 13.63 18.33
N VAL A 204 -17.33 13.61 17.00
CA VAL A 204 -17.28 12.43 16.14
C VAL A 204 -15.84 12.20 15.69
N ASP A 205 -15.34 10.97 15.83
CA ASP A 205 -14.05 10.55 15.30
C ASP A 205 -14.23 9.97 13.88
N PHE A 206 -13.54 10.52 12.88
CA PHE A 206 -13.76 10.15 11.47
C PHE A 206 -13.35 8.72 11.17
N LEU A 207 -12.16 8.30 11.63
CA LEU A 207 -11.67 6.95 11.36
C LEU A 207 -12.56 5.90 12.06
N THR A 208 -12.85 6.12 13.34
CA THR A 208 -13.70 5.20 14.12
C THR A 208 -15.12 5.15 13.59
N SER A 209 -15.68 6.28 13.12
CA SER A 209 -17.00 6.30 12.46
C SER A 209 -16.99 5.51 11.14
N GLY A 210 -15.90 5.59 10.37
CA GLY A 210 -15.75 4.78 9.17
C GLY A 210 -15.78 3.28 9.47
N VAL A 211 -15.05 2.84 10.49
CA VAL A 211 -15.08 1.45 10.97
C VAL A 211 -16.48 1.06 11.47
N PHE A 212 -17.08 1.88 12.30
CA PHE A 212 -18.40 1.61 12.90
C PHE A 212 -19.50 1.46 11.84
N ALA A 213 -19.56 2.40 10.88
CA ALA A 213 -20.63 2.46 9.89
C ALA A 213 -20.44 1.51 8.70
N ALA A 214 -19.21 1.18 8.32
CA ALA A 214 -18.94 0.34 7.15
C ALA A 214 -19.53 -1.08 7.29
N HIS A 215 -19.92 -1.68 6.18
CA HIS A 215 -20.37 -3.07 6.14
C HIS A 215 -19.20 -4.03 6.33
N PHE A 216 -18.08 -3.76 5.64
CA PHE A 216 -16.82 -4.46 5.80
C PHE A 216 -15.69 -3.47 6.01
N VAL A 217 -14.67 -3.92 6.74
CA VAL A 217 -13.45 -3.16 7.00
C VAL A 217 -12.27 -4.00 6.56
N ASN A 218 -11.27 -3.39 5.93
CA ASN A 218 -9.99 -4.07 5.80
C ASN A 218 -8.83 -3.20 6.29
N THR A 219 -7.82 -3.86 6.84
CA THR A 219 -6.50 -3.29 7.04
C THR A 219 -5.58 -3.74 5.92
N VAL A 220 -4.45 -3.09 5.80
CA VAL A 220 -3.47 -3.38 4.73
C VAL A 220 -2.49 -4.49 5.11
N SER A 221 -2.79 -5.26 6.17
CA SER A 221 -2.04 -6.44 6.62
C SER A 221 -2.88 -7.30 7.56
N PRO A 222 -2.87 -8.64 7.42
CA PRO A 222 -3.47 -9.56 8.39
C PRO A 222 -2.88 -9.43 9.79
N THR A 223 -1.54 -9.35 9.90
CA THR A 223 -0.86 -9.22 11.19
C THR A 223 -1.14 -7.88 11.84
N PHE A 224 -1.16 -6.77 11.11
CA PHE A 224 -1.53 -5.46 11.67
C PHE A 224 -2.97 -5.45 12.22
N LEU A 225 -3.91 -6.07 11.51
CA LEU A 225 -5.28 -6.26 12.03
C LEU A 225 -5.27 -7.02 13.35
N LYS A 226 -4.53 -8.11 13.43
CA LYS A 226 -4.40 -8.94 14.64
C LYS A 226 -3.75 -8.16 15.78
N GLU A 227 -2.65 -7.45 15.53
CA GLU A 227 -1.94 -6.64 16.52
C GLU A 227 -2.85 -5.56 17.13
N ILE A 228 -3.66 -4.87 16.31
CA ILE A 228 -4.63 -3.90 16.82
C ILE A 228 -5.70 -4.59 17.67
N THR A 229 -6.30 -5.67 17.19
CA THR A 229 -7.39 -6.35 17.91
C THR A 229 -6.92 -6.99 19.22
N GLU A 230 -5.66 -7.42 19.30
CA GLU A 230 -5.01 -7.93 20.51
C GLU A 230 -4.49 -6.82 21.45
N GLY A 231 -4.56 -5.54 21.05
CA GLY A 231 -4.10 -4.42 21.88
C GLY A 231 -2.58 -4.32 22.03
N ARG A 232 -1.82 -4.79 21.04
CA ARG A 232 -0.34 -4.75 21.11
C ARG A 232 0.23 -3.34 21.00
N HIS A 233 -0.54 -2.40 20.48
CA HIS A 233 -0.11 -1.02 20.24
C HIS A 233 -0.78 -0.05 21.22
N GLY A 234 -0.07 0.33 22.27
CA GLY A 234 -0.59 1.23 23.31
C GLY A 234 -0.95 2.66 22.85
N PHE A 235 -0.58 3.04 21.62
CA PHE A 235 -0.97 4.32 21.01
C PHE A 235 -2.32 4.24 20.26
N VAL A 236 -2.87 3.04 20.04
CA VAL A 236 -4.19 2.85 19.43
C VAL A 236 -5.26 3.14 20.48
N LYS A 237 -6.23 3.97 20.12
CA LYS A 237 -7.32 4.33 21.05
C LYS A 237 -8.22 3.13 21.31
N ASP A 238 -8.58 2.90 22.57
CA ASP A 238 -9.44 1.78 23.01
C ASP A 238 -10.78 1.73 22.25
N ALA A 239 -11.36 2.87 21.93
CA ALA A 239 -12.60 2.95 21.19
C ALA A 239 -12.47 2.38 19.77
N PHE A 240 -11.41 2.78 19.06
CA PHE A 240 -11.11 2.27 17.73
C PHE A 240 -10.79 0.77 17.76
N GLN A 241 -9.95 0.35 18.71
CA GLN A 241 -9.62 -1.06 18.91
C GLN A 241 -10.88 -1.91 19.12
N ARG A 242 -11.78 -1.47 20.01
CA ARG A 242 -13.04 -2.19 20.29
C ARG A 242 -13.91 -2.33 19.04
N GLU A 243 -14.11 -1.26 18.28
CA GLU A 243 -14.92 -1.31 17.07
C GLU A 243 -14.31 -2.21 15.99
N LEU A 244 -12.99 -2.17 15.82
CA LEU A 244 -12.30 -3.06 14.89
C LEU A 244 -12.39 -4.53 15.36
N THR A 245 -12.28 -4.78 16.66
CA THR A 245 -12.45 -6.11 17.26
C THR A 245 -13.88 -6.64 17.07
N ASN A 246 -14.89 -5.78 17.22
CA ASN A 246 -16.29 -6.14 16.94
C ASN A 246 -16.48 -6.57 15.47
N LYS A 247 -15.89 -5.81 14.52
CA LYS A 247 -15.90 -6.16 13.10
C LYS A 247 -15.17 -7.48 12.81
N TRP A 248 -14.04 -7.70 13.49
CA TRP A 248 -13.28 -8.96 13.37
C TRP A 248 -14.11 -10.16 13.82
N HIS A 249 -14.71 -10.11 15.01
CA HIS A 249 -15.56 -11.19 15.54
C HIS A 249 -16.82 -11.43 14.71
N ALA A 250 -17.34 -10.38 14.07
CA ALA A 250 -18.48 -10.49 13.14
C ALA A 250 -18.10 -11.06 11.76
N GLY A 251 -16.82 -11.36 11.50
CA GLY A 251 -16.34 -11.81 10.18
C GLY A 251 -16.40 -10.73 9.09
N CYS A 252 -16.47 -9.46 9.52
CA CYS A 252 -16.57 -8.28 8.67
C CYS A 252 -15.26 -7.45 8.63
N ALA A 253 -14.15 -7.97 9.16
CA ALA A 253 -12.83 -7.37 9.04
C ALA A 253 -11.84 -8.37 8.45
N VAL A 254 -10.94 -7.89 7.58
CA VAL A 254 -9.92 -8.70 6.91
C VAL A 254 -8.65 -7.88 6.68
N GLY A 255 -7.48 -8.53 6.70
CA GLY A 255 -6.22 -7.92 6.26
C GLY A 255 -5.94 -8.29 4.80
N ILE A 256 -5.70 -7.29 3.94
CA ILE A 256 -5.31 -7.47 2.54
C ILE A 256 -4.02 -6.69 2.30
N LEU A 257 -2.93 -7.40 2.03
CA LEU A 257 -1.64 -6.77 1.73
C LEU A 257 -1.70 -5.95 0.45
N ASN A 258 -1.14 -4.75 0.52
CA ASN A 258 -0.82 -3.99 -0.69
C ASN A 258 0.34 -4.66 -1.44
N ALA A 259 0.56 -4.26 -2.68
CA ALA A 259 1.73 -4.66 -3.44
C ALA A 259 2.39 -3.43 -4.08
N PRO A 260 3.70 -3.48 -4.40
CA PRO A 260 4.38 -2.43 -5.11
C PRO A 260 3.76 -2.15 -6.49
N ASP A 261 3.86 -0.90 -6.93
CA ASP A 261 3.52 -0.53 -8.30
C ASP A 261 4.39 -1.30 -9.30
N PRO A 262 3.84 -1.79 -10.43
CA PRO A 262 4.60 -2.55 -11.43
C PRO A 262 5.81 -1.83 -12.03
N SER A 263 5.87 -0.50 -11.92
CA SER A 263 7.04 0.30 -12.35
C SER A 263 8.28 0.06 -11.48
N TYR A 264 8.11 -0.50 -10.26
CA TYR A 264 9.23 -0.91 -9.42
C TYR A 264 9.78 -2.27 -9.86
N HIS A 265 10.50 -2.28 -10.97
CA HIS A 265 11.15 -3.49 -11.47
C HIS A 265 12.51 -3.17 -12.12
N PRO A 266 13.63 -3.80 -11.70
CA PRO A 266 14.97 -3.40 -12.11
C PRO A 266 15.27 -3.58 -13.62
N SER A 267 14.46 -4.34 -14.35
CA SER A 267 14.63 -4.48 -15.81
C SER A 267 13.97 -3.37 -16.62
N THR A 268 13.04 -2.62 -16.03
CA THR A 268 12.25 -1.58 -16.71
C THR A 268 12.40 -0.19 -16.13
N ASP A 269 12.88 -0.07 -14.90
CA ASP A 269 12.97 1.20 -14.18
C ASP A 269 13.96 2.17 -14.86
N GLU A 270 13.43 3.30 -15.34
CA GLU A 270 14.19 4.34 -16.05
C GLU A 270 15.10 5.18 -15.13
N ALA A 271 14.93 5.08 -13.80
CA ALA A 271 15.79 5.77 -12.85
C ALA A 271 17.15 5.09 -12.69
N LEU A 272 17.28 3.82 -13.10
CA LEU A 272 18.53 3.07 -12.98
C LEU A 272 19.53 3.47 -14.06
N THR A 273 20.78 3.64 -13.66
CA THR A 273 21.91 3.82 -14.59
C THR A 273 22.15 2.57 -15.42
N CYS A 274 21.94 1.40 -14.82
CA CYS A 274 22.05 0.11 -15.50
C CYS A 274 20.86 -0.77 -15.10
N LYS A 275 19.97 -1.08 -16.04
CA LYS A 275 18.89 -2.03 -15.87
C LYS A 275 19.43 -3.45 -15.75
N TYR A 276 18.77 -4.31 -14.95
CA TYR A 276 19.22 -5.69 -14.73
C TYR A 276 18.07 -6.62 -14.42
N SER A 277 18.33 -7.91 -14.54
CA SER A 277 17.44 -9.00 -14.13
C SER A 277 18.04 -9.76 -12.94
N ALA A 278 17.28 -10.70 -12.37
CA ALA A 278 17.80 -11.60 -11.35
C ALA A 278 19.09 -12.35 -11.79
N ALA A 279 19.25 -12.64 -13.07
CA ALA A 279 20.46 -13.30 -13.58
C ALA A 279 21.68 -12.38 -13.67
N SER A 280 21.48 -11.08 -13.94
CA SER A 280 22.53 -10.09 -14.14
C SER A 280 22.70 -9.09 -12.98
N HIS A 281 22.03 -9.33 -11.83
CA HIS A 281 21.97 -8.40 -10.70
C HIS A 281 23.35 -7.98 -10.18
N VAL A 282 24.33 -8.88 -10.14
CA VAL A 282 25.69 -8.57 -9.66
C VAL A 282 26.32 -7.42 -10.46
N PHE A 283 26.20 -7.47 -11.79
CA PHE A 283 26.72 -6.42 -12.67
C PHE A 283 25.90 -5.13 -12.56
N GLY A 284 24.57 -5.25 -12.66
CA GLY A 284 23.67 -4.09 -12.64
C GLY A 284 23.74 -3.31 -11.32
N LYS A 285 23.71 -4.02 -10.18
CA LYS A 285 23.82 -3.39 -8.85
C LYS A 285 25.15 -2.67 -8.67
N LYS A 286 26.27 -3.24 -9.12
CA LYS A 286 27.59 -2.57 -9.08
C LYS A 286 27.61 -1.27 -9.89
N ALA A 287 27.02 -1.28 -11.09
CA ALA A 287 26.95 -0.07 -11.92
C ALA A 287 26.09 1.03 -11.27
N ASN A 288 24.94 0.65 -10.71
CA ASN A 288 24.04 1.57 -10.01
C ASN A 288 24.69 2.09 -8.71
N LYS A 289 25.37 1.23 -7.94
CA LYS A 289 26.11 1.62 -6.73
C LYS A 289 27.20 2.65 -7.05
N LYS A 290 28.00 2.42 -8.08
CA LYS A 290 29.00 3.37 -8.55
C LYS A 290 28.41 4.73 -8.92
N SER A 291 27.24 4.73 -9.57
CA SER A 291 26.51 5.95 -9.92
C SER A 291 26.01 6.67 -8.69
N LEU A 292 25.39 5.95 -7.74
CA LEU A 292 24.88 6.49 -6.49
C LEU A 292 26.00 7.11 -5.64
N GLN A 293 27.09 6.37 -5.44
CA GLN A 293 28.28 6.84 -4.71
C GLN A 293 28.86 8.13 -5.31
N LYS A 294 28.94 8.20 -6.64
CA LYS A 294 29.38 9.42 -7.34
C LYS A 294 28.43 10.59 -7.10
N THR A 295 27.12 10.35 -7.15
CA THR A 295 26.10 11.38 -6.99
C THR A 295 26.10 11.94 -5.56
N LEU A 296 26.31 11.08 -4.57
CA LEU A 296 26.23 11.44 -3.14
C LEU A 296 27.57 11.78 -2.51
N GLY A 297 28.69 11.68 -3.22
CA GLY A 297 30.03 11.95 -2.69
C GLY A 297 30.54 10.89 -1.70
N LEU A 298 30.00 9.67 -1.76
CA LEU A 298 30.42 8.54 -0.95
C LEU A 298 31.76 7.96 -1.45
N ILE A 299 32.35 7.04 -0.67
CA ILE A 299 33.55 6.29 -1.07
C ILE A 299 33.24 5.53 -2.37
N LYS A 300 34.15 5.60 -3.34
CA LYS A 300 34.01 4.92 -4.62
C LYS A 300 34.45 3.45 -4.52
N ASP A 301 33.71 2.68 -3.73
CA ASP A 301 33.94 1.26 -3.54
C ASP A 301 32.68 0.45 -3.83
N THR A 302 32.62 -0.19 -4.97
CA THR A 302 31.46 -1.03 -5.35
C THR A 302 31.34 -2.33 -4.56
N GLN A 303 32.33 -2.66 -3.73
CA GLN A 303 32.30 -3.78 -2.79
C GLN A 303 31.86 -3.35 -1.40
N ALA A 304 31.67 -2.06 -1.13
CA ALA A 304 31.14 -1.56 0.13
C ALA A 304 29.70 -2.07 0.35
N PRO A 305 29.33 -2.62 1.52
CA PRO A 305 27.94 -2.90 1.86
C PRO A 305 27.16 -1.60 1.97
N LEU A 306 26.03 -1.53 1.26
CA LEU A 306 25.18 -0.35 1.21
C LEU A 306 23.82 -0.63 1.83
N PHE A 307 23.50 0.07 2.91
CA PHE A 307 22.20 0.10 3.55
C PHE A 307 21.41 1.32 3.08
N PHE A 308 20.17 1.13 2.71
CA PHE A 308 19.28 2.18 2.23
C PHE A 308 18.08 2.36 3.16
N TRP A 309 17.81 3.60 3.56
CA TRP A 309 16.63 4.01 4.31
C TRP A 309 15.61 4.67 3.37
N PRO A 310 14.50 4.01 3.04
CA PRO A 310 13.51 4.51 2.08
C PRO A 310 12.32 5.22 2.70
N HIS A 311 12.19 5.22 4.04
CA HIS A 311 11.04 5.74 4.78
C HIS A 311 11.17 7.22 5.07
N ARG A 312 10.02 7.85 5.42
CA ARG A 312 10.03 9.18 6.05
C ARG A 312 10.87 9.14 7.32
N LEU A 313 11.47 10.26 7.66
CA LEU A 313 12.24 10.39 8.89
C LEU A 313 11.31 10.82 10.04
N ASP A 314 10.31 9.96 10.31
CA ASP A 314 9.31 10.14 11.36
C ASP A 314 9.80 9.58 12.70
N PRO A 315 9.68 10.35 13.81
CA PRO A 315 10.21 9.95 15.10
C PRO A 315 9.41 8.84 15.80
N VAL A 316 8.14 8.64 15.43
CA VAL A 316 7.22 7.75 16.15
C VAL A 316 7.13 6.39 15.49
N GLN A 317 6.92 6.37 14.19
CA GLN A 317 6.65 5.15 13.45
C GLN A 317 7.91 4.45 12.97
N GLU A 318 8.85 5.19 12.36
CA GLU A 318 9.86 4.59 11.48
C GLU A 318 11.14 4.12 12.19
N GLY A 319 11.22 4.26 13.52
CA GLY A 319 12.40 3.82 14.30
C GLY A 319 13.65 4.68 14.09
N CYS A 320 13.49 5.93 13.67
CA CYS A 320 14.60 6.88 13.46
C CYS A 320 15.47 7.05 14.71
N ARG A 321 14.83 7.13 15.90
CA ARG A 321 15.52 7.26 17.18
C ARG A 321 16.43 6.07 17.41
N LEU A 322 15.90 4.85 17.21
CA LEU A 322 16.64 3.62 17.41
C LEU A 322 17.92 3.58 16.55
N LEU A 323 17.80 3.91 15.25
CA LEU A 323 18.97 3.95 14.38
C LEU A 323 19.93 5.10 14.75
N SER A 324 19.43 6.28 15.17
CA SER A 324 20.31 7.41 15.51
C SER A 324 21.22 7.11 16.70
N GLU A 325 20.78 6.26 17.63
CA GLU A 325 21.52 5.85 18.82
C GLU A 325 22.69 4.89 18.48
N ILE A 326 22.55 4.05 17.43
CA ILE A 326 23.58 3.08 17.06
C ILE A 326 24.34 3.40 15.76
N LEU A 327 23.97 4.47 15.03
CA LEU A 327 24.52 4.76 13.69
C LEU A 327 26.04 4.82 13.68
N TYR A 328 26.64 5.56 14.61
CA TYR A 328 28.08 5.69 14.72
C TYR A 328 28.78 4.36 15.02
N ASP A 329 28.23 3.60 15.96
CA ASP A 329 28.81 2.31 16.38
C ASP A 329 28.76 1.28 15.26
N VAL A 330 27.67 1.23 14.49
CA VAL A 330 27.52 0.34 13.33
C VAL A 330 28.52 0.72 12.24
N VAL A 331 28.62 2.00 11.87
CA VAL A 331 29.57 2.44 10.84
C VAL A 331 31.01 2.19 11.27
N SER A 332 31.33 2.42 12.55
CA SER A 332 32.66 2.18 13.13
C SER A 332 33.01 0.70 13.18
N ARG A 333 32.06 -0.17 13.54
CA ARG A 333 32.25 -1.64 13.61
C ARG A 333 32.62 -2.22 12.25
N TYR A 334 32.04 -1.67 11.18
CA TYR A 334 32.27 -2.14 9.79
C TYR A 334 33.07 -1.15 8.96
N TRP A 335 33.97 -0.41 9.62
CA TRP A 335 34.82 0.60 8.97
C TRP A 335 35.70 0.01 7.89
N ASP A 336 36.33 -1.13 8.14
CA ASP A 336 37.24 -1.80 7.19
C ASP A 336 36.52 -2.39 5.98
N GLN A 337 35.20 -2.65 6.10
CA GLN A 337 34.35 -3.09 5.01
C GLN A 337 33.79 -1.93 4.19
N ASN A 338 34.13 -0.68 4.54
CA ASN A 338 33.59 0.51 3.88
C ASN A 338 32.06 0.63 3.95
N LEU A 339 31.41 0.17 5.05
CA LEU A 339 29.95 0.23 5.17
C LEU A 339 29.41 1.63 4.87
N GLU A 340 28.38 1.69 4.03
CA GLU A 340 27.68 2.92 3.63
C GLU A 340 26.21 2.88 4.03
N MET A 341 25.66 4.04 4.41
CA MET A 341 24.24 4.24 4.64
C MET A 341 23.72 5.42 3.83
N VAL A 342 22.55 5.24 3.20
CA VAL A 342 21.92 6.28 2.37
C VAL A 342 20.49 6.46 2.81
N PHE A 343 20.15 7.72 3.14
CA PHE A 343 18.80 8.17 3.46
C PHE A 343 18.31 9.05 2.30
N VAL A 344 17.16 8.71 1.72
CA VAL A 344 16.49 9.54 0.71
C VAL A 344 15.08 9.81 1.20
N ALA A 345 14.97 10.75 2.13
CA ALA A 345 13.73 10.92 2.89
C ALA A 345 13.64 12.31 3.52
N ASP A 346 12.43 12.82 3.65
CA ASP A 346 12.12 14.03 4.41
C ASP A 346 11.56 13.65 5.80
N GLY A 347 11.73 14.55 6.77
CA GLY A 347 11.16 14.40 8.10
C GLY A 347 11.98 15.06 9.19
N ALA A 348 11.45 15.05 10.42
CA ALA A 348 12.02 15.75 11.56
C ALA A 348 13.44 15.27 11.93
N PHE A 349 13.73 13.98 11.73
CA PHE A 349 15.04 13.39 12.05
C PHE A 349 16.12 13.67 11.00
N GLN A 350 15.82 14.27 9.86
CA GLN A 350 16.83 14.63 8.87
C GLN A 350 17.94 15.50 9.44
N LYS A 351 17.58 16.48 10.29
CA LYS A 351 18.54 17.35 10.97
C LYS A 351 19.45 16.56 11.94
N ILE A 352 18.85 15.64 12.71
CA ILE A 352 19.58 14.83 13.70
C ILE A 352 20.61 13.94 13.00
N PHE A 353 20.23 13.21 11.95
CA PHE A 353 21.17 12.40 11.19
C PHE A 353 22.29 13.23 10.56
N ASN A 354 21.98 14.40 10.01
CA ASN A 354 23.01 15.31 9.48
C ASN A 354 23.96 15.81 10.58
N GLU A 355 23.48 16.06 11.80
CA GLU A 355 24.32 16.44 12.94
C GLU A 355 25.25 15.31 13.36
N ILE A 356 24.78 14.05 13.43
CA ILE A 356 25.60 12.86 13.71
C ILE A 356 26.68 12.69 12.63
N VAL A 357 26.31 12.78 11.35
CA VAL A 357 27.23 12.65 10.22
C VAL A 357 28.34 13.69 10.29
N ARG A 358 27.99 14.95 10.59
CA ARG A 358 28.95 16.05 10.71
C ARG A 358 29.85 15.90 11.93
N PHE A 359 29.28 15.55 13.09
CA PHE A 359 30.02 15.43 14.34
C PHE A 359 31.09 14.33 14.29
N HIS A 360 30.76 13.20 13.66
CA HIS A 360 31.64 12.04 13.53
C HIS A 360 32.43 12.00 12.21
N ASN A 361 32.36 13.05 11.36
CA ASN A 361 33.03 13.11 10.06
C ASN A 361 32.69 11.94 9.13
N LEU A 362 31.42 11.51 9.10
CA LEU A 362 30.96 10.36 8.33
C LEU A 362 30.46 10.69 6.92
N SER A 363 30.63 11.92 6.42
CA SER A 363 30.04 12.39 5.15
C SER A 363 30.44 11.56 3.92
N HIS A 364 31.54 10.82 3.99
CA HIS A 364 31.99 9.90 2.93
C HIS A 364 31.42 8.48 3.06
N ARG A 365 30.67 8.20 4.12
CA ARG A 365 30.04 6.89 4.44
C ARG A 365 28.52 6.97 4.53
N VAL A 366 28.01 8.11 5.00
CA VAL A 366 26.57 8.30 5.29
C VAL A 366 26.08 9.53 4.54
N ALA A 367 25.09 9.34 3.66
CA ALA A 367 24.45 10.42 2.94
C ALA A 367 22.99 10.58 3.41
N VAL A 368 22.61 11.80 3.79
CA VAL A 368 21.24 12.16 4.22
C VAL A 368 20.69 13.17 3.24
N CYS A 369 19.74 12.74 2.38
CA CYS A 369 19.20 13.53 1.29
C CYS A 369 17.71 13.79 1.49
N ALA A 370 17.22 14.92 0.97
CA ALA A 370 15.80 15.14 0.81
C ALA A 370 15.18 14.08 -0.13
N PHE A 371 13.88 13.85 0.01
CA PHE A 371 13.20 12.87 -0.82
C PHE A 371 13.27 13.25 -2.31
N SER A 372 13.68 12.30 -3.10
CA SER A 372 13.65 12.34 -4.56
C SER A 372 13.31 10.94 -5.06
N GLU A 373 12.20 10.79 -5.77
CA GLU A 373 11.76 9.49 -6.28
C GLU A 373 12.83 8.83 -7.16
N ARG A 374 13.43 9.59 -8.08
CA ARG A 374 14.50 9.11 -8.94
C ARG A 374 15.70 8.62 -8.14
N LEU A 375 16.10 9.35 -7.10
CA LEU A 375 17.22 8.97 -6.24
C LEU A 375 16.88 7.74 -5.39
N ALA A 376 15.67 7.65 -4.85
CA ALA A 376 15.20 6.50 -4.09
C ALA A 376 15.17 5.22 -4.96
N ARG A 377 14.68 5.30 -6.21
CA ARG A 377 14.70 4.19 -7.16
C ARG A 377 16.13 3.75 -7.50
N LEU A 378 17.04 4.70 -7.74
CA LEU A 378 18.46 4.39 -7.95
C LEU A 378 19.07 3.72 -6.70
N ALA A 379 18.69 4.20 -5.49
CA ALA A 379 19.17 3.61 -4.24
C ALA A 379 18.69 2.16 -4.05
N TYR A 380 17.43 1.83 -4.36
CA TYR A 380 16.97 0.43 -4.40
C TYR A 380 17.83 -0.44 -5.35
N GLY A 381 18.14 0.09 -6.55
CA GLY A 381 18.97 -0.60 -7.53
C GLY A 381 20.42 -0.79 -7.11
N ALA A 382 20.94 0.06 -6.22
CA ALA A 382 22.32 0.07 -5.74
C ALA A 382 22.49 -0.69 -4.41
N ALA A 383 21.53 -0.57 -3.49
CA ALA A 383 21.63 -1.06 -2.11
C ALA A 383 21.72 -2.57 -2.01
N ASP A 384 22.41 -3.06 -1.00
CA ASP A 384 22.43 -4.47 -0.63
C ASP A 384 21.33 -4.79 0.39
N PHE A 385 21.01 -3.80 1.21
CA PHE A 385 20.00 -3.92 2.27
C PHE A 385 19.07 -2.71 2.31
N VAL A 386 17.83 -2.95 2.74
CA VAL A 386 16.83 -1.92 3.04
C VAL A 386 16.56 -1.93 4.54
N LEU A 387 16.77 -0.79 5.20
CA LEU A 387 16.55 -0.64 6.65
C LEU A 387 15.11 -0.27 6.94
N MET A 388 14.44 -1.05 7.79
CA MET A 388 13.06 -0.86 8.21
C MET A 388 12.86 -1.17 9.70
N PRO A 389 13.48 -0.43 10.60
CA PRO A 389 13.32 -0.66 12.04
C PRO A 389 12.05 0.02 12.57
N SER A 390 10.93 -0.13 11.87
CA SER A 390 9.67 0.51 12.22
C SER A 390 9.12 -0.03 13.54
N ASN A 391 8.67 0.86 14.42
CA ASN A 391 8.00 0.50 15.67
C ASN A 391 6.68 -0.25 15.39
N PHE A 392 5.95 0.22 14.39
CA PHE A 392 4.79 -0.45 13.82
C PHE A 392 4.72 -0.18 12.31
N GLU A 393 4.22 -1.13 11.55
CA GLU A 393 4.12 -1.00 10.09
C GLU A 393 2.79 -1.57 9.60
N PRO A 394 1.82 -0.71 9.23
CA PRO A 394 0.52 -1.19 8.77
C PRO A 394 0.62 -2.15 7.59
N CYS A 395 1.45 -1.84 6.61
CA CYS A 395 1.75 -2.71 5.48
C CYS A 395 3.23 -2.68 5.10
N GLY A 396 3.75 -1.47 4.82
CA GLY A 396 5.06 -1.28 4.21
C GLY A 396 5.09 -1.72 2.74
N LEU A 397 5.82 -0.95 1.94
CA LEU A 397 6.14 -1.31 0.56
C LEU A 397 7.63 -1.57 0.37
N PRO A 398 8.53 -0.86 1.08
CA PRO A 398 9.97 -0.98 0.86
C PRO A 398 10.52 -2.39 1.08
N GLN A 399 10.00 -3.14 2.05
CA GLN A 399 10.40 -4.53 2.31
C GLN A 399 9.95 -5.50 1.21
N MET A 400 9.01 -5.09 0.36
CA MET A 400 8.61 -5.82 -0.83
C MET A 400 9.37 -5.34 -2.07
N ILE A 401 9.60 -4.02 -2.20
CA ILE A 401 10.35 -3.41 -3.30
C ILE A 401 11.82 -3.85 -3.25
N GLY A 402 12.46 -3.74 -2.09
CA GLY A 402 13.88 -4.07 -1.92
C GLY A 402 14.25 -5.44 -2.50
N PRO A 403 13.60 -6.54 -2.11
CA PRO A 403 13.86 -7.87 -2.64
C PRO A 403 13.63 -8.02 -4.14
N ILE A 404 12.70 -7.28 -4.75
CA ILE A 404 12.52 -7.24 -6.21
C ILE A 404 13.79 -6.68 -6.88
N TYR A 405 14.45 -5.70 -6.26
CA TYR A 405 15.74 -5.14 -6.72
C TYR A 405 16.95 -5.91 -6.16
N GLY A 406 16.75 -6.95 -5.35
CA GLY A 406 17.84 -7.71 -4.72
C GLY A 406 18.53 -6.94 -3.59
N ALA A 407 17.80 -6.04 -2.91
CA ALA A 407 18.18 -5.40 -1.66
C ALA A 407 17.36 -6.02 -0.53
N LEU A 408 18.01 -6.73 0.40
CA LEU A 408 17.31 -7.52 1.40
C LEU A 408 16.87 -6.64 2.58
N PRO A 409 15.63 -6.79 3.09
CA PRO A 409 15.18 -6.04 4.25
C PRO A 409 15.91 -6.46 5.53
N VAL A 410 16.27 -5.46 6.34
CA VAL A 410 16.68 -5.57 7.74
C VAL A 410 15.61 -4.84 8.53
N ALA A 411 14.73 -5.56 9.21
CA ALA A 411 13.45 -5.02 9.62
C ALA A 411 12.99 -5.54 11.00
N HIS A 412 12.18 -4.72 11.68
CA HIS A 412 11.47 -5.13 12.89
C HIS A 412 10.26 -6.00 12.53
N ASP A 413 10.06 -7.08 13.27
CA ASP A 413 8.99 -8.07 13.03
C ASP A 413 7.64 -7.56 13.55
N THR A 414 6.94 -6.77 12.74
CA THR A 414 5.64 -6.17 13.09
C THR A 414 4.76 -5.98 11.84
N GLY A 415 3.45 -6.05 12.02
CA GLY A 415 2.45 -5.73 11.01
C GLY A 415 2.71 -6.36 9.65
N GLY A 416 2.70 -5.54 8.59
CA GLY A 416 2.93 -6.02 7.22
C GLY A 416 4.35 -6.49 6.94
N ILE A 417 5.33 -6.13 7.76
CA ILE A 417 6.68 -6.70 7.68
C ILE A 417 6.62 -8.19 8.05
N HIS A 418 5.94 -8.54 9.15
CA HIS A 418 5.72 -9.94 9.55
C HIS A 418 5.10 -10.78 8.42
N ASP A 419 4.14 -10.22 7.71
CA ASP A 419 3.43 -10.93 6.63
C ASP A 419 4.27 -11.11 5.35
N THR A 420 5.36 -10.34 5.17
CA THR A 420 6.08 -10.23 3.89
C THR A 420 7.55 -10.59 3.97
N VAL A 421 8.13 -10.59 5.16
CA VAL A 421 9.54 -10.91 5.39
C VAL A 421 9.66 -12.15 6.26
N SER A 422 10.55 -13.04 5.87
CA SER A 422 10.95 -14.20 6.69
C SER A 422 12.47 -14.17 6.85
N HIS A 423 12.96 -14.54 8.03
CA HIS A 423 14.39 -14.56 8.29
C HIS A 423 15.13 -15.47 7.31
N LEU A 424 16.24 -14.97 6.75
CA LEU A 424 16.99 -15.67 5.71
C LEU A 424 17.77 -16.85 6.29
N ASP A 425 17.43 -18.05 5.85
CA ASP A 425 18.22 -19.25 6.04
C ASP A 425 18.95 -19.60 4.73
N VAL A 426 20.27 -19.44 4.73
CA VAL A 426 21.12 -19.65 3.56
C VAL A 426 21.26 -21.14 3.23
N GLU A 427 21.28 -22.02 4.26
CA GLU A 427 21.44 -23.46 4.11
C GLU A 427 20.18 -24.09 3.52
N GLN A 428 19.02 -23.77 4.09
CA GLN A 428 17.74 -24.24 3.59
C GLN A 428 17.26 -23.50 2.34
N SER A 429 17.92 -22.39 1.98
CA SER A 429 17.49 -21.50 0.89
C SER A 429 16.05 -21.00 1.05
N THR A 430 15.66 -20.62 2.28
CA THR A 430 14.37 -20.00 2.64
C THR A 430 14.57 -18.57 3.12
N GLY A 431 13.45 -17.84 3.33
CA GLY A 431 13.48 -16.47 3.80
C GLY A 431 13.97 -15.46 2.75
N ASN A 432 13.82 -14.18 3.05
CA ASN A 432 14.09 -13.08 2.13
C ASN A 432 14.65 -11.82 2.80
N GLY A 433 14.90 -11.83 4.13
CA GLY A 433 15.42 -10.69 4.88
C GLY A 433 15.96 -11.06 6.24
N PHE A 434 16.23 -10.06 7.07
CA PHE A 434 16.75 -10.22 8.44
C PHE A 434 15.79 -9.53 9.41
N LEU A 435 15.07 -10.31 10.21
CA LEU A 435 14.08 -9.85 11.17
C LEU A 435 14.67 -9.80 12.58
N PHE A 436 14.30 -8.78 13.35
CA PHE A 436 14.49 -8.73 14.79
C PHE A 436 13.13 -8.52 15.48
N GLU A 437 12.94 -9.18 16.64
CA GLU A 437 11.66 -9.21 17.36
C GLU A 437 11.59 -8.14 18.45
N THR A 438 12.71 -7.85 19.11
CA THR A 438 12.77 -6.89 20.21
C THR A 438 13.09 -5.51 19.66
N PHE A 439 12.15 -4.56 19.81
CA PHE A 439 12.31 -3.19 19.34
C PHE A 439 13.24 -2.39 20.25
N ASP A 440 14.53 -2.69 20.15
CA ASP A 440 15.61 -1.99 20.86
C ASP A 440 16.89 -1.93 20.03
N GLU A 441 17.90 -1.22 20.56
CA GLU A 441 19.20 -1.03 19.90
C GLU A 441 19.93 -2.37 19.67
N GLY A 442 19.80 -3.30 20.62
CA GLY A 442 20.40 -4.63 20.55
C GLY A 442 19.80 -5.48 19.44
N GLY A 443 18.48 -5.48 19.31
CA GLY A 443 17.77 -6.18 18.26
C GLY A 443 18.13 -5.67 16.87
N LEU A 444 18.09 -4.33 16.66
CA LEU A 444 18.48 -3.73 15.39
C LEU A 444 19.95 -4.00 15.06
N SER A 445 20.86 -3.82 16.04
CA SER A 445 22.29 -4.08 15.86
C SER A 445 22.55 -5.54 15.49
N TRP A 446 21.86 -6.49 16.16
CA TRP A 446 21.94 -7.91 15.83
C TRP A 446 21.48 -8.21 14.41
N ALA A 447 20.37 -7.64 13.95
CA ALA A 447 19.87 -7.86 12.59
C ALA A 447 20.82 -7.28 11.53
N ILE A 448 21.42 -6.13 11.78
CA ILE A 448 22.48 -5.57 10.94
C ILE A 448 23.69 -6.51 10.89
N ASP A 449 24.09 -7.08 12.04
CA ASP A 449 25.20 -8.03 12.10
C ASP A 449 24.89 -9.33 11.31
N GLN A 450 23.64 -9.83 11.34
CA GLN A 450 23.24 -10.96 10.50
C GLN A 450 23.32 -10.61 9.00
N ALA A 451 22.85 -9.43 8.62
CA ALA A 451 22.95 -8.94 7.24
C ALA A 451 24.43 -8.84 6.79
N MET A 452 25.29 -8.32 7.66
CA MET A 452 26.73 -8.22 7.38
C MET A 452 27.42 -9.57 7.31
N ARG A 453 27.06 -10.54 8.14
CA ARG A 453 27.54 -11.94 8.02
C ARG A 453 27.19 -12.53 6.67
N PHE A 454 25.94 -12.33 6.22
CA PHE A 454 25.53 -12.74 4.87
C PHE A 454 26.33 -12.00 3.80
N TYR A 455 26.54 -10.69 3.94
CA TYR A 455 27.34 -9.91 2.99
C TYR A 455 28.78 -10.39 2.89
N MET A 456 29.39 -10.78 3.98
CA MET A 456 30.77 -11.32 4.02
C MET A 456 30.86 -12.79 3.58
N SER A 457 29.74 -13.48 3.34
CA SER A 457 29.74 -14.84 2.80
C SER A 457 30.26 -14.89 1.35
N SER A 458 30.45 -16.09 0.81
CA SER A 458 30.99 -16.25 -0.55
C SER A 458 30.08 -15.58 -1.59
N LEU A 459 30.68 -14.98 -2.62
CA LEU A 459 29.95 -14.37 -3.74
C LEU A 459 28.97 -15.36 -4.39
N HIS A 460 29.34 -16.65 -4.42
CA HIS A 460 28.48 -17.72 -4.96
C HIS A 460 27.19 -17.87 -4.14
N GLN A 461 27.29 -17.94 -2.82
CA GLN A 461 26.12 -18.02 -1.92
C GLN A 461 25.23 -16.79 -2.06
N ARG A 462 25.80 -15.57 -1.98
CA ARG A 462 25.05 -14.32 -2.15
C ARG A 462 24.31 -14.29 -3.48
N LYS A 463 25.02 -14.56 -4.58
CA LYS A 463 24.46 -14.57 -5.94
C LYS A 463 23.28 -15.55 -6.05
N ARG A 464 23.41 -16.75 -5.48
CA ARG A 464 22.36 -17.78 -5.48
C ARG A 464 21.13 -17.30 -4.74
N GLN A 465 21.30 -16.80 -3.50
CA GLN A 465 20.17 -16.37 -2.67
C GLN A 465 19.48 -15.12 -3.23
N ILE A 466 20.24 -14.10 -3.64
CA ILE A 466 19.66 -12.88 -4.22
C ILE A 466 18.89 -13.20 -5.51
N ASN A 467 19.42 -14.07 -6.39
CA ASN A 467 18.70 -14.49 -7.60
C ASN A 467 17.36 -15.18 -7.27
N ARG A 468 17.35 -16.08 -6.28
CA ARG A 468 16.14 -16.75 -5.80
C ARG A 468 15.13 -15.74 -5.27
N ILE A 469 15.56 -14.86 -4.37
CA ILE A 469 14.72 -13.88 -3.69
C ILE A 469 14.12 -12.91 -4.70
N MET A 470 14.90 -12.37 -5.63
CA MET A 470 14.40 -11.48 -6.69
C MET A 470 13.27 -12.12 -7.50
N LYS A 471 13.45 -13.38 -7.91
CA LYS A 471 12.42 -14.11 -8.69
C LYS A 471 11.16 -14.35 -7.89
N GLN A 472 11.30 -14.82 -6.65
CA GLN A 472 10.17 -15.11 -5.79
C GLN A 472 9.40 -13.83 -5.44
N SER A 473 10.09 -12.76 -5.07
CA SER A 473 9.47 -11.49 -4.69
C SER A 473 8.69 -10.86 -5.84
N ALA A 474 9.20 -10.89 -7.07
CA ALA A 474 8.49 -10.38 -8.25
C ALA A 474 7.20 -11.18 -8.56
N LEU A 475 7.15 -12.47 -8.20
CA LEU A 475 5.95 -13.30 -8.36
C LEU A 475 4.96 -13.13 -7.20
N THR A 476 5.45 -12.94 -5.98
CA THR A 476 4.63 -12.86 -4.77
C THR A 476 4.05 -11.47 -4.56
N PHE A 477 4.86 -10.42 -4.72
CA PHE A 477 4.49 -9.05 -4.44
C PHE A 477 4.04 -8.33 -5.72
N ASN A 478 2.82 -8.65 -6.18
CA ASN A 478 2.28 -8.01 -7.38
C ASN A 478 0.80 -7.65 -7.21
N GLN A 479 0.40 -6.58 -7.87
CA GLN A 479 -0.92 -5.98 -7.79
C GLN A 479 -2.05 -6.91 -8.27
N ARG A 480 -1.76 -7.88 -9.12
CA ARG A 480 -2.77 -8.83 -9.60
C ARG A 480 -3.29 -9.71 -8.46
N ILE A 481 -2.39 -10.12 -7.54
CA ILE A 481 -2.75 -10.92 -6.36
C ILE A 481 -3.58 -10.05 -5.39
N THR A 482 -3.13 -8.82 -5.11
CA THR A 482 -3.88 -7.88 -4.27
C THR A 482 -5.27 -7.60 -4.83
N ALA A 483 -5.39 -7.29 -6.12
CA ALA A 483 -6.67 -7.01 -6.76
C ALA A 483 -7.61 -8.23 -6.73
N ALA A 484 -7.11 -9.46 -6.91
CA ALA A 484 -7.92 -10.67 -6.78
C ALA A 484 -8.54 -10.79 -5.38
N ARG A 485 -7.78 -10.48 -4.32
CA ARG A 485 -8.31 -10.46 -2.93
C ARG A 485 -9.41 -9.41 -2.72
N TYR A 486 -9.27 -8.24 -3.34
CA TYR A 486 -10.32 -7.21 -3.28
C TYR A 486 -11.55 -7.64 -4.10
N ILE A 487 -11.38 -8.27 -5.26
CA ILE A 487 -12.48 -8.83 -6.06
C ILE A 487 -13.26 -9.85 -5.23
N ASP A 488 -12.57 -10.83 -4.61
CA ASP A 488 -13.21 -11.83 -3.74
C ASP A 488 -14.01 -11.15 -2.60
N LEU A 489 -13.47 -10.08 -1.99
CA LEU A 489 -14.14 -9.34 -0.93
C LEU A 489 -15.37 -8.58 -1.45
N TYR A 490 -15.26 -7.90 -2.58
CA TYR A 490 -16.39 -7.18 -3.19
C TYR A 490 -17.51 -8.14 -3.61
N GLU A 491 -17.18 -9.29 -4.20
CA GLU A 491 -18.16 -10.33 -4.56
C GLU A 491 -18.85 -10.91 -3.33
N LYS A 492 -18.10 -11.13 -2.23
CA LYS A 492 -18.66 -11.51 -0.92
C LYS A 492 -19.65 -10.46 -0.42
N MET A 493 -19.32 -9.17 -0.51
CA MET A 493 -20.18 -8.07 -0.06
C MET A 493 -21.46 -7.95 -0.91
N LEU A 494 -21.32 -8.08 -2.21
CA LEU A 494 -22.42 -7.92 -3.18
C LEU A 494 -23.25 -9.20 -3.38
N GLN A 495 -22.78 -10.36 -2.91
CA GLN A 495 -23.38 -11.67 -3.13
C GLN A 495 -23.60 -11.99 -4.63
N ARG A 496 -22.75 -11.44 -5.48
CA ARG A 496 -22.77 -11.65 -6.94
C ARG A 496 -21.39 -11.40 -7.55
N PRO A 497 -21.07 -12.02 -8.70
CA PRO A 497 -19.79 -11.81 -9.37
C PRO A 497 -19.67 -10.37 -9.89
N LEU A 498 -18.46 -9.81 -9.82
CA LEU A 498 -18.11 -8.51 -10.39
C LEU A 498 -17.90 -8.57 -11.90
N ILE A 499 -17.38 -9.68 -12.37
CA ILE A 499 -17.08 -9.90 -13.78
C ILE A 499 -17.91 -11.09 -14.23
N GLN A 500 -18.84 -10.84 -15.13
CA GLN A 500 -19.58 -11.94 -15.74
C GLN A 500 -18.68 -12.64 -16.76
N PRO A 501 -18.62 -13.99 -16.74
CA PRO A 501 -17.91 -14.70 -17.80
C PRO A 501 -18.56 -14.36 -19.15
N GLU A 502 -17.75 -13.94 -20.12
CA GLU A 502 -18.23 -13.83 -21.51
C GLU A 502 -18.84 -15.16 -21.90
N ILE A 503 -20.16 -15.17 -22.13
CA ILE A 503 -20.82 -16.32 -22.72
C ILE A 503 -20.33 -16.37 -24.16
N THR A 504 -19.26 -17.11 -24.41
CA THR A 504 -18.84 -17.48 -25.74
C THR A 504 -19.97 -18.36 -26.27
N GLU A 505 -20.92 -17.78 -27.02
CA GLU A 505 -21.87 -18.57 -27.82
C GLU A 505 -21.02 -19.49 -28.69
N VAL A 506 -20.91 -20.73 -28.27
CA VAL A 506 -20.42 -21.80 -29.14
C VAL A 506 -21.53 -21.99 -30.22
N ARG A 507 -21.43 -21.20 -31.29
CA ARG A 507 -22.18 -21.46 -32.49
C ARG A 507 -21.84 -22.87 -32.94
N ALA A 508 -22.72 -23.80 -32.59
CA ALA A 508 -22.68 -25.17 -33.10
C ALA A 508 -22.78 -25.11 -34.63
N VAL A 509 -21.62 -25.13 -35.28
CA VAL A 509 -21.54 -25.32 -36.72
C VAL A 509 -22.06 -26.73 -36.97
N ARG A 510 -23.34 -26.84 -37.38
CA ARG A 510 -23.91 -28.05 -37.94
C ARG A 510 -23.09 -28.44 -39.18
N LYS A 511 -22.09 -29.30 -39.01
CA LYS A 511 -21.41 -29.98 -40.10
C LYS A 511 -22.40 -30.98 -40.71
N LYS A 512 -22.84 -30.70 -41.94
CA LYS A 512 -23.51 -31.67 -42.81
C LYS A 512 -22.58 -32.87 -43.00
N HIS A 513 -23.04 -34.04 -42.56
CA HIS A 513 -22.38 -35.31 -42.84
C HIS A 513 -22.39 -35.60 -44.35
N THR A 514 -21.19 -35.56 -44.94
CA THR A 514 -20.91 -36.35 -46.16
C THR A 514 -20.01 -37.52 -45.74
N LYS A 515 -20.54 -38.71 -45.87
CA LYS A 515 -19.86 -39.98 -45.68
C LYS A 515 -18.70 -40.10 -46.67
N LYS A 516 -17.48 -40.29 -46.18
CA LYS A 516 -16.43 -41.03 -46.89
C LYS A 516 -15.71 -41.93 -45.89
N LYS A 517 -15.77 -43.24 -46.20
CA LYS A 517 -15.03 -44.29 -45.51
C LYS A 517 -13.55 -44.19 -45.85
N SER A 518 -12.65 -44.33 -44.86
CA SER A 518 -11.50 -45.25 -44.95
C SER A 518 -10.60 -45.14 -43.70
N ASN A 519 -10.37 -46.31 -43.14
CA ASN A 519 -9.19 -46.86 -42.48
C ASN A 519 -8.66 -46.34 -41.13
N LEU A 520 -8.74 -47.30 -40.22
CA LEU A 520 -8.06 -47.40 -38.93
C LEU A 520 -6.56 -47.16 -38.99
N GLN A 521 -6.05 -46.44 -38.00
CA GLN A 521 -4.86 -46.90 -37.26
C GLN A 521 -4.91 -46.32 -35.82
N THR A 522 -4.82 -47.23 -34.90
CA THR A 522 -4.80 -47.09 -33.43
C THR A 522 -3.44 -46.58 -32.95
N ILE A 523 -3.44 -45.62 -32.03
CA ILE A 523 -2.33 -45.36 -31.11
C ILE A 523 -2.92 -45.01 -29.73
N PRO A 524 -2.33 -45.46 -28.60
CA PRO A 524 -3.01 -45.61 -27.31
C PRO A 524 -2.99 -44.36 -26.42
N ALA A 525 -4.02 -44.30 -25.57
CA ALA A 525 -4.25 -43.33 -24.52
C ALA A 525 -3.20 -43.43 -23.40
N LEU A 526 -2.69 -42.28 -22.93
CA LEU A 526 -1.98 -42.15 -21.67
C LEU A 526 -2.95 -41.56 -20.63
N MET A 527 -3.10 -42.31 -19.57
CA MET A 527 -4.03 -42.07 -18.45
C MET A 527 -3.64 -40.87 -17.63
N ALA A 528 -4.66 -40.08 -17.28
CA ALA A 528 -4.62 -39.11 -16.19
C ALA A 528 -4.85 -39.80 -14.84
N HIS A 529 -3.93 -39.66 -13.91
CA HIS A 529 -4.15 -40.01 -12.51
C HIS A 529 -4.82 -38.86 -11.77
N ARG A 530 -6.06 -39.06 -11.40
CA ARG A 530 -6.76 -38.30 -10.37
C ARG A 530 -6.58 -39.05 -9.06
N ASN A 531 -5.94 -38.43 -8.09
CA ASN A 531 -5.95 -38.93 -6.72
C ASN A 531 -7.18 -38.41 -5.99
N GLN A 532 -8.07 -39.33 -5.66
CA GLN A 532 -9.06 -39.19 -4.61
C GLN A 532 -8.36 -39.44 -3.26
N ILE A 533 -8.54 -38.53 -2.31
CA ILE A 533 -8.31 -38.79 -0.90
C ILE A 533 -9.68 -38.88 -0.25
N THR A 534 -10.01 -40.07 0.16
CA THR A 534 -11.20 -40.44 0.92
C THR A 534 -11.01 -40.16 2.40
N ASP A 535 -12.07 -39.63 3.00
CA ASP A 535 -12.38 -39.62 4.43
C ASP A 535 -12.27 -41.02 5.07
N GLN A 536 -11.65 -41.09 6.23
CA GLN A 536 -11.87 -42.05 7.31
C GLN A 536 -11.02 -41.57 8.49
N GLY A 537 -11.55 -41.29 9.67
CA GLY A 537 -12.32 -41.98 10.61
C GLY A 537 -12.02 -41.37 11.96
N LEU A 538 -13.00 -40.73 12.55
CA LEU A 538 -13.04 -40.45 13.99
C LEU A 538 -13.33 -41.75 14.75
N SER A 539 -12.53 -42.13 15.69
CA SER A 539 -13.00 -42.88 16.86
C SER A 539 -12.06 -42.73 18.07
N ASP A 540 -12.63 -42.15 19.09
CA ASP A 540 -12.47 -42.41 20.53
C ASP A 540 -11.10 -42.88 21.09
N ARG A 541 -10.55 -42.10 21.98
CA ARG A 541 -10.10 -42.61 23.29
C ARG A 541 -10.25 -41.55 24.38
N GLN A 542 -11.07 -41.95 25.33
CA GLN A 542 -11.24 -41.31 26.64
C GLN A 542 -10.07 -41.61 27.56
N VAL A 543 -9.84 -40.68 28.49
CA VAL A 543 -9.64 -40.83 29.97
C VAL A 543 -8.27 -41.26 30.47
N SER A 544 -7.73 -40.43 31.26
CA SER A 544 -7.26 -40.42 32.68
C SER A 544 -5.94 -39.67 32.75
N GLY A 545 -5.76 -38.64 33.55
CA GLY A 545 -5.91 -38.55 34.99
C GLY A 545 -4.51 -38.38 35.58
N ALA A 546 -4.15 -37.18 35.94
CA ALA A 546 -3.48 -36.73 37.16
C ALA A 546 -3.06 -35.25 36.98
#